data_ce86a173534d5cd217dde22eeebc5efe
#
_entry.id   ce86a173534d5cd217dde22eeebc5efe
#
_cell.length_a   1.000
_cell.length_b   1.000
_cell.length_c   1.000
_cell.angle_alpha   90.00
_cell.angle_beta   90.00
_cell.angle_gamma   90.00
#
_symmetry.space_group_name_H-M   'P 1'
#
loop_
_entity.id
_entity.type
_entity.pdbx_description
1 polymer ?
#
loop_
_entity_poly.entity_id
_entity_poly.type
_entity_poly.pdbx_seq_one_letter_code
_entity_poly.pdbx_strand_id
1 'polypeptide(L)'
;MGHSPEQIAGRLTLEHGHTVISHESIYRFAYHRSAQKDYWHRLLPRRKSRRGRLGKRGGSAASAIKFRRSISERAVDVTDRATPGHWEADFMLFAKYGQGLLVAHERQSRYTILDNPPDRKAERTAKRLAKLLNPIPSALRKTLTIDNGTEFALHYRLTEKLAVQTYFCDFHSPWQKGGVENAIGRLRRRLPRKTNLASLSRRQIASIVRIYNDTPRKCLDFKTPAEAFSLLKSVALQT
;
A
#
# COMPACT_ATOMS: atom_id res chain seq x y z
N MET A 1 7.71 2.96 17.53
CA MET A 1 6.71 2.76 16.43
C MET A 1 5.34 3.14 16.96
N GLY A 2 4.53 3.90 16.18
CA GLY A 2 3.21 4.32 16.66
C GLY A 2 2.12 3.30 16.28
N HIS A 3 2.01 2.19 16.99
CA HIS A 3 0.89 1.27 16.84
C HIS A 3 -0.37 1.86 17.47
N SER A 4 -1.56 1.56 16.91
CA SER A 4 -2.81 1.95 17.56
C SER A 4 -3.08 1.02 18.76
N PRO A 5 -3.85 1.46 19.77
CA PRO A 5 -4.24 0.59 20.87
C PRO A 5 -4.89 -0.74 20.43
N GLU A 6 -5.70 -0.74 19.36
CA GLU A 6 -6.23 -1.98 18.78
C GLU A 6 -5.13 -2.90 18.24
N GLN A 7 -4.12 -2.33 17.56
CA GLN A 7 -3.00 -3.12 17.03
C GLN A 7 -2.15 -3.71 18.15
N ILE A 8 -1.93 -2.95 19.23
CA ILE A 8 -1.18 -3.42 20.41
C ILE A 8 -1.95 -4.56 21.09
N ALA A 9 -3.21 -4.33 21.45
CA ALA A 9 -4.02 -5.32 22.14
C ALA A 9 -4.20 -6.61 21.33
N GLY A 10 -4.52 -6.48 20.02
CA GLY A 10 -4.71 -7.63 19.16
C GLY A 10 -3.41 -8.42 18.91
N ARG A 11 -2.28 -7.72 18.78
CA ARG A 11 -1.00 -8.40 18.64
C ARG A 11 -0.58 -9.16 19.88
N LEU A 12 -0.75 -8.57 21.07
CA LEU A 12 -0.49 -9.25 22.33
C LEU A 12 -1.40 -10.48 22.50
N THR A 13 -2.68 -10.37 22.14
CA THR A 13 -3.59 -11.52 22.16
C THR A 13 -3.13 -12.63 21.23
N LEU A 14 -2.66 -12.29 20.03
CA LEU A 14 -2.12 -13.28 19.07
C LEU A 14 -0.86 -13.97 19.60
N GLU A 15 0.05 -13.24 20.24
CA GLU A 15 1.33 -13.76 20.75
C GLU A 15 1.16 -14.62 22.00
N HIS A 16 0.20 -14.27 22.88
CA HIS A 16 0.00 -14.97 24.16
C HIS A 16 -1.15 -15.98 24.15
N GLY A 17 -1.94 -16.05 23.06
CA GLY A 17 -3.09 -16.95 22.95
C GLY A 17 -4.31 -16.54 23.80
N HIS A 18 -4.23 -15.47 24.58
CA HIS A 18 -5.33 -14.92 25.38
C HIS A 18 -5.27 -13.40 25.45
N THR A 19 -6.37 -12.75 25.82
CA THR A 19 -6.43 -11.29 25.95
C THR A 19 -5.58 -10.82 27.13
N VAL A 20 -4.46 -10.16 26.86
CA VAL A 20 -3.55 -9.57 27.86
C VAL A 20 -4.04 -8.21 28.33
N ILE A 21 -4.50 -7.36 27.41
CA ILE A 21 -5.00 -6.01 27.70
C ILE A 21 -6.03 -5.61 26.64
N SER A 22 -7.06 -4.86 27.05
CA SER A 22 -8.03 -4.31 26.08
C SER A 22 -7.52 -3.02 25.44
N HIS A 23 -7.93 -2.76 24.22
CA HIS A 23 -7.62 -1.49 23.53
C HIS A 23 -8.20 -0.29 24.26
N GLU A 24 -9.33 -0.46 24.95
CA GLU A 24 -9.96 0.58 25.75
C GLU A 24 -9.11 0.95 26.98
N SER A 25 -8.49 -0.03 27.63
CA SER A 25 -7.56 0.21 28.75
C SER A 25 -6.35 1.04 28.31
N ILE A 26 -5.82 0.75 27.13
CA ILE A 26 -4.70 1.53 26.55
C ILE A 26 -5.14 2.96 26.22
N TYR A 27 -6.33 3.15 25.64
CA TYR A 27 -6.87 4.49 25.39
C TYR A 27 -7.11 5.25 26.68
N ARG A 28 -7.72 4.61 27.70
CA ARG A 28 -7.98 5.22 29.00
C ARG A 28 -6.70 5.70 29.68
N PHE A 29 -5.64 4.90 29.62
CA PHE A 29 -4.31 5.31 30.10
C PHE A 29 -3.77 6.50 29.32
N ALA A 30 -3.73 6.44 27.98
CA ALA A 30 -3.13 7.48 27.13
C ALA A 30 -3.85 8.85 27.23
N TYR A 31 -5.15 8.86 27.57
CA TYR A 31 -5.96 10.07 27.72
C TYR A 31 -6.29 10.43 29.17
N HIS A 32 -5.76 9.71 30.15
CA HIS A 32 -5.98 10.05 31.57
C HIS A 32 -5.34 11.40 31.90
N ARG A 33 -6.00 12.17 32.80
CA ARG A 33 -5.54 13.53 33.14
C ARG A 33 -4.09 13.58 33.67
N SER A 34 -3.68 12.58 34.46
CA SER A 34 -2.30 12.47 34.94
C SER A 34 -1.29 12.19 33.83
N ALA A 35 -1.69 11.49 32.76
CA ALA A 35 -0.85 11.14 31.61
C ALA A 35 -0.78 12.25 30.55
N GLN A 36 -1.59 13.30 30.65
CA GLN A 36 -1.59 14.41 29.69
C GLN A 36 -0.28 15.20 29.71
N LYS A 37 0.39 15.32 30.85
CA LYS A 37 1.71 15.98 31.01
C LYS A 37 2.81 15.22 30.24
N ASP A 38 2.69 13.90 30.08
CA ASP A 38 3.65 13.03 29.39
C ASP A 38 3.39 12.91 27.89
N TYR A 39 2.32 13.56 27.39
CA TYR A 39 1.98 13.60 25.97
C TYR A 39 1.85 12.22 25.28
N TRP A 40 1.46 11.17 25.99
CA TRP A 40 1.28 9.80 25.46
C TRP A 40 0.38 9.75 24.23
N HIS A 41 -0.63 10.62 24.13
CA HIS A 41 -1.49 10.73 22.96
C HIS A 41 -0.71 11.05 21.64
N ARG A 42 0.49 11.62 21.75
CA ARG A 42 1.37 11.89 20.59
C ARG A 42 1.99 10.63 20.01
N LEU A 43 2.02 9.53 20.77
CA LEU A 43 2.49 8.23 20.30
C LEU A 43 1.42 7.50 19.48
N LEU A 44 0.15 7.93 19.57
CA LEU A 44 -0.93 7.37 18.79
C LEU A 44 -0.81 7.75 17.29
N PRO A 45 -1.20 6.86 16.36
CA PRO A 45 -1.01 7.08 14.92
C PRO A 45 -1.70 8.31 14.34
N ARG A 46 -2.78 8.79 14.97
CA ARG A 46 -3.55 9.96 14.52
C ARG A 46 -3.34 11.18 15.43
N ARG A 47 -2.33 11.98 15.15
CA ARG A 47 -2.04 13.25 15.86
C ARG A 47 -2.97 14.41 15.47
N LYS A 48 -4.20 14.16 14.96
CA LYS A 48 -5.02 15.23 14.34
C LYS A 48 -5.97 15.91 15.34
N SER A 49 -5.95 17.25 15.35
CA SER A 49 -6.95 18.10 16.00
C SER A 49 -8.14 18.50 15.12
N ARG A 50 -8.09 18.38 13.76
CA ARG A 50 -9.22 18.72 12.84
C ARG A 50 -9.17 17.98 11.49
N ARG A 51 -10.35 17.77 10.85
CA ARG A 51 -10.54 17.21 9.47
C ARG A 51 -10.47 18.31 8.39
N GLY A 52 -9.83 18.03 7.23
CA GLY A 52 -9.79 18.95 6.08
C GLY A 52 -10.68 18.48 4.91
N ARG A 53 -11.15 19.43 4.07
CA ARG A 53 -12.02 19.21 2.87
C ARG A 53 -11.21 18.82 1.62
N LEU A 54 -11.81 17.98 0.74
CA LEU A 54 -11.27 17.60 -0.59
C LEU A 54 -11.83 18.53 -1.69
N GLY A 55 -10.98 18.96 -2.62
CA GLY A 55 -11.36 19.71 -3.83
C GLY A 55 -11.29 18.83 -5.10
N LYS A 56 -12.18 19.12 -6.09
CA LYS A 56 -12.28 18.42 -7.39
C LYS A 56 -11.18 18.86 -8.38
N ARG A 57 -10.66 17.94 -9.21
CA ARG A 57 -9.87 18.23 -10.42
C ARG A 57 -10.32 17.36 -11.59
N GLY A 58 -10.23 17.92 -12.81
CA GLY A 58 -10.80 17.37 -14.02
C GLY A 58 -9.90 16.46 -14.86
N GLY A 59 -10.51 15.91 -15.85
CA GLY A 59 -10.24 15.16 -17.06
C GLY A 59 -8.87 14.51 -17.36
N SER A 60 -8.91 13.27 -17.89
CA SER A 60 -7.74 12.43 -18.21
C SER A 60 -7.74 12.02 -19.70
N ALA A 61 -6.54 12.03 -20.33
CA ALA A 61 -6.27 11.61 -21.70
C ALA A 61 -6.09 10.08 -21.85
N ALA A 62 -7.01 9.30 -21.30
CA ALA A 62 -6.88 7.83 -21.24
C ALA A 62 -7.26 7.10 -22.55
N SER A 63 -7.76 7.80 -23.58
CA SER A 63 -8.08 7.21 -24.90
C SER A 63 -6.85 6.72 -25.68
N ALA A 64 -5.63 7.02 -25.22
CA ALA A 64 -4.37 6.69 -25.89
C ALA A 64 -3.66 5.43 -25.37
N ILE A 65 -4.20 4.73 -24.36
CA ILE A 65 -3.55 3.54 -23.79
C ILE A 65 -3.89 2.30 -24.64
N LYS A 66 -2.88 1.80 -25.38
CA LYS A 66 -3.01 0.59 -26.21
C LYS A 66 -3.20 -0.66 -25.33
N PHE A 67 -3.98 -1.65 -25.83
CA PHE A 67 -4.23 -2.93 -25.16
C PHE A 67 -4.85 -2.79 -23.76
N ARG A 68 -5.55 -1.70 -23.50
CA ARG A 68 -6.24 -1.46 -22.23
C ARG A 68 -7.34 -2.51 -22.01
N ARG A 69 -7.32 -3.17 -20.86
CA ARG A 69 -8.39 -4.06 -20.38
C ARG A 69 -9.12 -3.41 -19.21
N SER A 70 -10.45 -3.41 -19.27
CA SER A 70 -11.24 -2.86 -18.16
C SER A 70 -11.15 -3.75 -16.91
N ILE A 71 -11.29 -3.13 -15.74
CA ILE A 71 -11.40 -3.87 -14.49
C ILE A 71 -12.62 -4.78 -14.45
N SER A 72 -13.66 -4.50 -15.26
CA SER A 72 -14.84 -5.36 -15.42
C SER A 72 -14.54 -6.72 -16.04
N GLU A 73 -13.43 -6.83 -16.81
CA GLU A 73 -12.95 -8.08 -17.39
C GLU A 73 -12.14 -8.95 -16.40
N ARG A 74 -11.86 -8.39 -15.22
CA ARG A 74 -11.12 -9.09 -14.17
C ARG A 74 -12.01 -10.13 -13.50
N ALA A 75 -11.48 -11.34 -13.27
CA ALA A 75 -12.21 -12.41 -12.62
C ALA A 75 -12.79 -11.98 -11.25
N VAL A 76 -14.00 -12.47 -10.95
CA VAL A 76 -14.77 -12.03 -9.76
C VAL A 76 -14.09 -12.43 -8.45
N ASP A 77 -13.40 -13.57 -8.41
CA ASP A 77 -12.65 -14.08 -7.26
C ASP A 77 -11.52 -13.15 -6.78
N VAL A 78 -11.07 -12.22 -7.66
CA VAL A 78 -10.10 -11.18 -7.28
C VAL A 78 -10.73 -10.11 -6.41
N THR A 79 -12.05 -9.97 -6.41
CA THR A 79 -12.73 -8.83 -5.76
C THR A 79 -12.76 -8.98 -4.24
N ASP A 80 -12.96 -10.17 -3.71
CA ASP A 80 -13.06 -10.47 -2.27
C ASP A 80 -11.70 -10.48 -1.55
N ARG A 81 -10.60 -10.44 -2.31
CA ARG A 81 -9.22 -10.49 -1.79
C ARG A 81 -8.87 -11.82 -1.11
N ALA A 82 -9.58 -12.89 -1.44
CA ALA A 82 -9.35 -14.22 -0.89
C ALA A 82 -8.17 -14.93 -1.54
N THR A 83 -7.90 -14.61 -2.82
CA THR A 83 -6.78 -15.21 -3.57
C THR A 83 -5.54 -14.32 -3.59
N PRO A 84 -4.32 -14.88 -3.45
CA PRO A 84 -3.08 -14.11 -3.53
C PRO A 84 -2.62 -13.84 -4.97
N GLY A 85 -1.70 -12.90 -5.11
CA GLY A 85 -1.07 -12.59 -6.38
C GLY A 85 -1.74 -11.47 -7.17
N HIS A 86 -2.67 -10.77 -6.57
CA HIS A 86 -3.38 -9.64 -7.18
C HIS A 86 -2.90 -8.33 -6.59
N TRP A 87 -2.26 -7.51 -7.43
CA TRP A 87 -1.63 -6.26 -7.05
C TRP A 87 -2.40 -5.04 -7.51
N GLU A 88 -2.23 -3.94 -6.79
CA GLU A 88 -2.66 -2.61 -7.18
C GLU A 88 -1.42 -1.71 -7.22
N ALA A 89 -1.28 -0.86 -8.25
CA ALA A 89 -0.19 0.11 -8.29
C ALA A 89 -0.69 1.54 -8.50
N ASP A 90 0.05 2.48 -7.91
CA ASP A 90 -0.19 3.91 -8.02
C ASP A 90 1.08 4.70 -7.71
N PHE A 91 1.08 5.97 -8.08
CA PHE A 91 2.12 6.91 -7.70
C PHE A 91 1.73 7.73 -6.47
N MET A 92 2.54 7.67 -5.45
CA MET A 92 2.46 8.56 -4.30
C MET A 92 3.18 9.88 -4.61
N LEU A 93 2.45 10.91 -5.09
CA LEU A 93 3.00 12.17 -5.56
C LEU A 93 3.35 13.13 -4.41
N PHE A 94 4.46 13.85 -4.54
CA PHE A 94 4.91 14.88 -3.61
C PHE A 94 4.68 16.29 -4.16
N ALA A 95 4.45 17.28 -3.30
CA ALA A 95 4.02 18.61 -3.71
C ALA A 95 5.12 19.43 -4.37
N LYS A 96 6.39 19.12 -4.08
CA LYS A 96 7.55 19.79 -4.67
C LYS A 96 8.23 18.90 -5.71
N TYR A 97 8.84 19.50 -6.72
CA TYR A 97 9.79 18.89 -7.65
C TYR A 97 9.23 17.78 -8.55
N GLY A 98 7.91 17.64 -8.70
CA GLY A 98 7.32 16.59 -9.53
C GLY A 98 7.68 15.15 -9.12
N GLN A 99 8.21 14.98 -7.91
CA GLN A 99 8.66 13.69 -7.38
C GLN A 99 7.51 12.76 -7.09
N GLY A 100 7.74 11.45 -7.22
CA GLY A 100 6.75 10.43 -6.90
C GLY A 100 7.40 9.09 -6.58
N LEU A 101 6.85 8.38 -5.59
CA LEU A 101 7.19 6.98 -5.33
C LEU A 101 6.19 6.09 -6.03
N LEU A 102 6.67 5.11 -6.76
CA LEU A 102 5.86 4.04 -7.31
C LEU A 102 5.56 3.06 -6.18
N VAL A 103 4.28 2.82 -5.94
CA VAL A 103 3.77 1.95 -4.87
C VAL A 103 3.07 0.77 -5.53
N ALA A 104 3.46 -0.46 -5.20
CA ALA A 104 2.71 -1.65 -5.55
C ALA A 104 2.29 -2.37 -4.27
N HIS A 105 1.01 -2.74 -4.20
CA HIS A 105 0.33 -3.26 -3.01
C HIS A 105 -0.37 -4.58 -3.33
N GLU A 106 -0.02 -5.64 -2.62
CA GLU A 106 -0.68 -6.94 -2.75
C GLU A 106 -1.99 -6.95 -1.95
N ARG A 107 -3.07 -7.38 -2.62
CA ARG A 107 -4.45 -7.17 -2.13
C ARG A 107 -4.83 -8.04 -0.93
N GLN A 108 -4.36 -9.29 -0.85
CA GLN A 108 -4.67 -10.20 0.24
C GLN A 108 -3.82 -9.91 1.47
N SER A 109 -2.50 -10.03 1.35
CA SER A 109 -1.55 -9.86 2.45
C SER A 109 -1.34 -8.41 2.90
N ARG A 110 -1.78 -7.44 2.09
CA ARG A 110 -1.51 -5.99 2.30
C ARG A 110 -0.03 -5.64 2.19
N TYR A 111 0.79 -6.55 1.69
CA TYR A 111 2.21 -6.32 1.50
C TYR A 111 2.45 -5.23 0.46
N THR A 112 3.38 -4.34 0.75
CA THR A 112 3.63 -3.16 -0.08
C THR A 112 5.10 -3.07 -0.42
N ILE A 113 5.39 -2.81 -1.68
CA ILE A 113 6.73 -2.52 -2.18
C ILE A 113 6.77 -1.12 -2.78
N LEU A 114 7.91 -0.44 -2.62
CA LEU A 114 8.13 0.91 -3.12
C LEU A 114 9.33 0.95 -4.05
N ASP A 115 9.25 1.82 -5.06
CA ASP A 115 10.42 2.25 -5.83
C ASP A 115 10.42 3.77 -5.97
N ASN A 116 11.62 4.35 -6.08
CA ASN A 116 11.82 5.78 -6.32
C ASN A 116 12.36 5.98 -7.75
N PRO A 117 11.51 6.00 -8.77
CA PRO A 117 11.95 6.27 -10.14
C PRO A 117 12.32 7.77 -10.28
N PRO A 118 13.29 8.11 -11.13
CA PRO A 118 13.69 9.50 -11.36
C PRO A 118 12.62 10.32 -12.07
N ASP A 119 11.71 9.69 -12.80
CA ASP A 119 10.56 10.30 -13.44
C ASP A 119 9.40 9.28 -13.57
N ARG A 120 8.25 9.75 -14.08
CA ARG A 120 7.04 8.96 -14.30
C ARG A 120 6.79 8.64 -15.80
N LYS A 121 7.83 8.59 -16.62
CA LYS A 121 7.68 8.20 -18.03
C LYS A 121 7.25 6.75 -18.13
N ALA A 122 6.34 6.44 -19.05
CA ALA A 122 5.72 5.12 -19.20
C ALA A 122 6.76 3.99 -19.37
N GLU A 123 7.81 4.20 -20.15
CA GLU A 123 8.86 3.21 -20.33
C GLU A 123 9.58 2.88 -19.01
N ARG A 124 9.88 3.91 -18.24
CA ARG A 124 10.57 3.75 -16.96
C ARG A 124 9.67 3.12 -15.92
N THR A 125 8.40 3.52 -15.88
CA THR A 125 7.39 2.93 -15.01
C THR A 125 7.24 1.44 -15.28
N ALA A 126 7.11 1.02 -16.54
CA ALA A 126 7.03 -0.40 -16.91
C ALA A 126 8.29 -1.18 -16.50
N LYS A 127 9.49 -0.63 -16.77
CA LYS A 127 10.76 -1.25 -16.34
C LYS A 127 10.86 -1.39 -14.81
N ARG A 128 10.41 -0.39 -14.06
CA ARG A 128 10.46 -0.40 -12.58
C ARG A 128 9.44 -1.35 -11.98
N LEU A 129 8.21 -1.40 -12.50
CA LEU A 129 7.22 -2.40 -12.09
C LEU A 129 7.72 -3.82 -12.38
N ALA A 130 8.28 -4.06 -13.57
CA ALA A 130 8.87 -5.35 -13.88
C ALA A 130 9.99 -5.73 -12.89
N LYS A 131 10.89 -4.79 -12.54
CA LYS A 131 11.94 -5.02 -11.55
C LYS A 131 11.40 -5.33 -10.15
N LEU A 132 10.34 -4.66 -9.72
CA LEU A 132 9.71 -4.89 -8.42
C LEU A 132 9.00 -6.24 -8.33
N LEU A 133 8.33 -6.66 -9.42
CA LEU A 133 7.53 -7.89 -9.44
C LEU A 133 8.35 -9.13 -9.81
N ASN A 134 9.47 -9.00 -10.53
CA ASN A 134 10.26 -10.14 -10.97
C ASN A 134 10.73 -11.08 -9.85
N PRO A 135 11.18 -10.60 -8.66
CA PRO A 135 11.58 -11.47 -7.56
C PRO A 135 10.44 -12.22 -6.88
N ILE A 136 9.19 -11.94 -7.27
CA ILE A 136 7.99 -12.54 -6.68
C ILE A 136 7.64 -13.80 -7.49
N PRO A 137 7.36 -14.95 -6.84
CA PRO A 137 6.91 -16.16 -7.54
C PRO A 137 5.70 -15.89 -8.45
N SER A 138 5.61 -16.58 -9.59
CA SER A 138 4.54 -16.38 -10.57
C SER A 138 3.14 -16.56 -9.97
N ALA A 139 2.98 -17.53 -9.08
CA ALA A 139 1.74 -17.77 -8.35
C ALA A 139 1.29 -16.55 -7.49
N LEU A 140 2.22 -15.67 -7.12
CA LEU A 140 1.97 -14.48 -6.32
C LEU A 140 2.06 -13.15 -7.10
N ARG A 141 2.11 -13.20 -8.44
CA ARG A 141 2.13 -12.02 -9.33
C ARG A 141 1.25 -12.22 -10.56
N LYS A 142 -0.02 -12.49 -10.37
CA LYS A 142 -1.00 -12.84 -11.42
C LYS A 142 -1.54 -11.62 -12.15
N THR A 143 -2.03 -10.64 -11.41
CA THR A 143 -2.66 -9.44 -11.98
C THR A 143 -2.17 -8.15 -11.34
N LEU A 144 -2.25 -7.05 -12.10
CA LEU A 144 -1.98 -5.71 -11.62
C LEU A 144 -3.13 -4.77 -12.01
N THR A 145 -3.75 -4.12 -11.03
CA THR A 145 -4.76 -3.09 -11.26
C THR A 145 -4.12 -1.69 -11.13
N ILE A 146 -4.35 -0.85 -12.12
CA ILE A 146 -3.76 0.48 -12.27
C ILE A 146 -4.85 1.49 -12.70
N ASP A 147 -4.56 2.78 -12.56
CA ASP A 147 -5.44 3.81 -13.11
C ASP A 147 -5.12 4.12 -14.57
N ASN A 148 -5.89 5.06 -15.14
CA ASN A 148 -5.75 5.49 -16.53
C ASN A 148 -4.64 6.57 -16.73
N GLY A 149 -3.63 6.60 -15.86
CA GLY A 149 -2.48 7.52 -15.99
C GLY A 149 -1.60 7.18 -17.18
N THR A 150 -1.11 8.18 -17.90
CA THR A 150 -0.20 8.00 -19.05
C THR A 150 1.11 7.33 -18.67
N GLU A 151 1.50 7.39 -17.40
CA GLU A 151 2.65 6.68 -16.83
C GLU A 151 2.53 5.17 -16.94
N PHE A 152 1.31 4.63 -17.08
CA PHE A 152 1.05 3.21 -17.25
C PHE A 152 0.79 2.80 -18.71
N ALA A 153 1.00 3.68 -19.69
CA ALA A 153 0.70 3.41 -21.09
C ALA A 153 1.45 2.19 -21.69
N LEU A 154 2.59 1.81 -21.15
CA LEU A 154 3.38 0.65 -21.58
C LEU A 154 3.19 -0.58 -20.64
N HIS A 155 2.04 -0.70 -19.99
CA HIS A 155 1.67 -1.78 -19.09
C HIS A 155 1.78 -3.18 -19.70
N TYR A 156 1.50 -3.34 -21.00
CA TYR A 156 1.54 -4.62 -21.73
C TYR A 156 2.93 -5.29 -21.67
N ARG A 157 4.00 -4.52 -21.48
CA ARG A 157 5.35 -5.06 -21.28
C ARG A 157 5.47 -5.91 -20.01
N LEU A 158 4.58 -5.75 -19.03
CA LEU A 158 4.53 -6.62 -17.85
C LEU A 158 3.93 -7.98 -18.21
N THR A 159 2.93 -8.01 -19.08
CA THR A 159 2.35 -9.27 -19.58
C THR A 159 3.39 -10.03 -20.40
N GLU A 160 4.10 -9.34 -21.31
CA GLU A 160 5.15 -9.94 -22.14
C GLU A 160 6.31 -10.53 -21.33
N LYS A 161 6.76 -9.82 -20.29
CA LYS A 161 7.96 -10.21 -19.52
C LYS A 161 7.68 -11.14 -18.35
N LEU A 162 6.55 -11.00 -17.71
CA LEU A 162 6.26 -11.63 -16.42
C LEU A 162 4.93 -12.38 -16.39
N ALA A 163 4.19 -12.43 -17.50
CA ALA A 163 2.84 -12.98 -17.60
C ALA A 163 1.83 -12.31 -16.64
N VAL A 164 2.10 -11.08 -16.19
CA VAL A 164 1.19 -10.33 -15.30
C VAL A 164 0.09 -9.68 -16.12
N GLN A 165 -1.16 -10.07 -15.90
CA GLN A 165 -2.31 -9.44 -16.55
C GLN A 165 -2.60 -8.08 -15.92
N THR A 166 -2.81 -7.06 -16.77
CA THR A 166 -3.04 -5.69 -16.31
C THR A 166 -4.48 -5.25 -16.55
N TYR A 167 -5.10 -4.63 -15.55
CA TYR A 167 -6.47 -4.12 -15.60
C TYR A 167 -6.51 -2.66 -15.20
N PHE A 168 -7.35 -1.88 -15.85
CA PHE A 168 -7.52 -0.45 -15.62
C PHE A 168 -8.84 -0.17 -14.91
N CYS A 169 -8.77 0.65 -13.87
CA CYS A 169 -9.95 1.17 -13.21
C CYS A 169 -10.83 1.94 -14.19
N ASP A 170 -12.13 1.96 -13.92
CA ASP A 170 -13.05 2.83 -14.62
C ASP A 170 -12.77 4.29 -14.30
N PHE A 171 -13.18 5.17 -15.21
CA PHE A 171 -13.01 6.60 -14.99
C PHE A 171 -13.78 7.04 -13.75
N HIS A 172 -13.17 7.92 -12.98
CA HIS A 172 -13.74 8.48 -11.75
C HIS A 172 -14.12 7.45 -10.66
N SER A 173 -13.53 6.25 -10.70
CA SER A 173 -13.82 5.14 -9.78
C SER A 173 -12.64 4.81 -8.84
N PRO A 174 -12.21 5.74 -7.96
CA PRO A 174 -11.04 5.55 -7.10
C PRO A 174 -11.19 4.37 -6.14
N TRP A 175 -12.41 4.02 -5.74
CA TRP A 175 -12.68 2.87 -4.86
C TRP A 175 -12.20 1.52 -5.43
N GLN A 176 -12.04 1.39 -6.74
CA GLN A 176 -11.61 0.16 -7.41
C GLN A 176 -10.13 -0.20 -7.12
N LYS A 177 -9.32 0.75 -6.66
CA LYS A 177 -7.95 0.55 -6.17
C LYS A 177 -7.76 1.02 -4.72
N GLY A 178 -8.77 0.86 -3.90
CA GLY A 178 -8.79 1.31 -2.51
C GLY A 178 -7.70 0.69 -1.62
N GLY A 179 -7.12 -0.45 -2.00
CA GLY A 179 -6.01 -1.08 -1.28
C GLY A 179 -4.74 -0.23 -1.32
N VAL A 180 -4.27 0.12 -2.53
CA VAL A 180 -3.06 0.95 -2.69
C VAL A 180 -3.30 2.38 -2.20
N GLU A 181 -4.51 2.94 -2.36
CA GLU A 181 -4.84 4.26 -1.80
C GLU A 181 -4.75 4.28 -0.27
N ASN A 182 -5.28 3.25 0.40
CA ASN A 182 -5.14 3.09 1.85
C ASN A 182 -3.67 2.94 2.26
N ALA A 183 -2.89 2.15 1.50
CA ALA A 183 -1.46 1.99 1.74
C ALA A 183 -0.73 3.34 1.64
N ILE A 184 -0.97 4.11 0.58
CA ILE A 184 -0.43 5.47 0.39
C ILE A 184 -0.87 6.37 1.56
N GLY A 185 -2.13 6.34 1.96
CA GLY A 185 -2.64 7.11 3.08
C GLY A 185 -1.93 6.82 4.41
N ARG A 186 -1.52 5.56 4.64
CA ARG A 186 -0.72 5.16 5.80
C ARG A 186 0.74 5.57 5.69
N LEU A 187 1.34 5.41 4.50
CA LEU A 187 2.72 5.83 4.21
C LEU A 187 2.87 7.36 4.37
N ARG A 188 1.83 8.14 4.06
CA ARG A 188 1.79 9.60 4.24
C ARG A 188 2.04 10.07 5.67
N ARG A 189 1.86 9.22 6.66
CA ARG A 189 2.17 9.55 8.06
C ARG A 189 3.68 9.72 8.30
N ARG A 190 4.50 9.06 7.49
CA ARG A 190 5.97 9.11 7.56
C ARG A 190 6.59 9.88 6.40
N LEU A 191 5.85 9.95 5.28
CA LEU A 191 6.22 10.68 4.06
C LEU A 191 5.13 11.72 3.73
N PRO A 192 5.05 12.83 4.48
CA PRO A 192 4.10 13.91 4.20
C PRO A 192 4.26 14.45 2.78
N ARG A 193 3.20 15.05 2.23
CA ARG A 193 3.19 15.59 0.85
C ARG A 193 4.31 16.58 0.55
N LYS A 194 4.80 17.31 1.57
CA LYS A 194 5.86 18.32 1.45
C LYS A 194 7.27 17.74 1.56
N THR A 195 7.43 16.43 1.76
CA THR A 195 8.75 15.78 1.84
C THR A 195 9.50 15.95 0.51
N ASN A 196 10.77 16.32 0.59
CA ASN A 196 11.68 16.29 -0.53
C ASN A 196 12.29 14.88 -0.63
N LEU A 197 11.93 14.11 -1.66
CA LEU A 197 12.46 12.75 -1.83
C LEU A 197 13.97 12.71 -2.11
N ALA A 198 14.52 13.78 -2.69
CA ALA A 198 15.95 13.84 -2.98
C ALA A 198 16.81 13.90 -1.70
N SER A 199 16.23 14.36 -0.57
CA SER A 199 16.92 14.35 0.73
C SER A 199 16.86 13.00 1.45
N LEU A 200 16.13 12.01 0.90
CA LEU A 200 16.00 10.70 1.51
C LEU A 200 16.89 9.68 0.79
N SER A 201 17.71 9.00 1.56
CA SER A 201 18.48 7.86 1.06
C SER A 201 17.56 6.66 0.74
N ARG A 202 18.04 5.77 -0.12
CA ARG A 202 17.33 4.50 -0.41
C ARG A 202 17.08 3.68 0.86
N ARG A 203 18.01 3.70 1.82
CA ARG A 203 17.86 3.01 3.12
C ARG A 203 16.70 3.59 3.94
N GLN A 204 16.54 4.91 3.96
CA GLN A 204 15.43 5.56 4.68
C GLN A 204 14.07 5.20 4.05
N ILE A 205 13.96 5.20 2.71
CA ILE A 205 12.74 4.78 2.03
C ILE A 205 12.45 3.29 2.31
N ALA A 206 13.46 2.42 2.23
CA ALA A 206 13.33 1.00 2.56
C ALA A 206 12.90 0.78 4.03
N SER A 207 13.44 1.56 4.98
CA SER A 207 13.03 1.50 6.38
C SER A 207 11.57 1.89 6.57
N ILE A 208 11.08 2.88 5.85
CA ILE A 208 9.68 3.32 5.94
C ILE A 208 8.72 2.23 5.44
N VAL A 209 9.03 1.58 4.31
CA VAL A 209 8.19 0.50 3.81
C VAL A 209 8.28 -0.75 4.68
N ARG A 210 9.45 -1.03 5.24
CA ARG A 210 9.62 -2.10 6.21
C ARG A 210 8.73 -1.89 7.44
N ILE A 211 8.76 -0.70 8.05
CA ILE A 211 7.88 -0.36 9.17
C ILE A 211 6.41 -0.50 8.77
N TYR A 212 6.03 -0.13 7.55
CA TYR A 212 4.67 -0.32 7.06
C TYR A 212 4.30 -1.81 7.02
N ASN A 213 5.19 -2.66 6.49
CA ASN A 213 4.96 -4.10 6.34
C ASN A 213 5.05 -4.85 7.67
N ASP A 214 5.79 -4.33 8.65
CA ASP A 214 5.92 -4.89 10.01
C ASP A 214 4.84 -4.36 10.98
N THR A 215 3.86 -3.57 10.49
CA THR A 215 2.77 -3.07 11.32
C THR A 215 1.58 -4.01 11.27
N PRO A 216 1.11 -4.59 12.40
CA PRO A 216 -0.04 -5.51 12.46
C PRO A 216 -1.31 -4.92 11.86
N ARG A 217 -2.13 -5.76 11.24
CA ARG A 217 -3.41 -5.37 10.61
C ARG A 217 -4.56 -6.17 11.18
N LYS A 218 -5.62 -5.50 11.64
CA LYS A 218 -6.84 -6.16 12.11
C LYS A 218 -7.46 -7.07 11.03
N CYS A 219 -7.43 -6.64 9.76
CA CYS A 219 -7.91 -7.44 8.62
C CYS A 219 -7.01 -8.63 8.24
N LEU A 220 -5.93 -8.85 8.94
CA LEU A 220 -5.02 -10.01 8.84
C LEU A 220 -4.94 -10.74 10.19
N ASP A 221 -5.97 -10.65 11.01
CA ASP A 221 -5.98 -11.23 12.37
C ASP A 221 -4.74 -10.81 13.17
N PHE A 222 -4.41 -9.52 13.08
CA PHE A 222 -3.25 -8.86 13.70
C PHE A 222 -1.88 -9.39 13.27
N LYS A 223 -1.81 -10.25 12.24
CA LYS A 223 -0.54 -10.51 11.55
C LYS A 223 -0.07 -9.24 10.84
N THR A 224 1.23 -9.16 10.63
CA THR A 224 1.82 -8.10 9.80
C THR A 224 1.69 -8.45 8.32
N PRO A 225 1.68 -7.48 7.41
CA PRO A 225 1.77 -7.75 5.97
C PRO A 225 2.98 -8.60 5.57
N ALA A 226 4.13 -8.41 6.24
CA ALA A 226 5.34 -9.20 6.00
C ALA A 226 5.15 -10.67 6.38
N GLU A 227 4.56 -10.97 7.55
CA GLU A 227 4.23 -12.32 7.98
C GLU A 227 3.23 -12.99 7.03
N ALA A 228 2.13 -12.29 6.71
CA ALA A 228 1.11 -12.81 5.80
C ALA A 228 1.69 -13.12 4.41
N PHE A 229 2.51 -12.23 3.85
CA PHE A 229 3.13 -12.45 2.55
C PHE A 229 4.19 -13.55 2.57
N SER A 230 4.94 -13.71 3.67
CA SER A 230 5.91 -14.79 3.85
C SER A 230 5.23 -16.16 3.87
N LEU A 231 4.10 -16.29 4.55
CA LEU A 231 3.28 -17.52 4.53
C LEU A 231 2.82 -17.88 3.12
N LEU A 232 2.35 -16.88 2.34
CA LEU A 232 1.98 -17.11 0.93
C LEU A 232 3.14 -17.56 0.08
N LYS A 233 4.35 -17.01 0.32
CA LYS A 233 5.58 -17.43 -0.40
C LYS A 233 5.96 -18.86 -0.11
N SER A 234 5.91 -19.30 1.14
CA SER A 234 6.23 -20.68 1.50
C SER A 234 5.28 -21.68 0.82
N VAL A 235 4.00 -21.39 0.78
CA VAL A 235 3.02 -22.22 0.07
C VAL A 235 3.28 -22.24 -1.44
N ALA A 236 3.56 -21.07 -2.06
CA ALA A 236 3.80 -20.96 -3.50
C ALA A 236 5.12 -21.60 -3.97
N LEU A 237 6.04 -21.95 -3.09
CA LEU A 237 7.28 -22.65 -3.41
C LEU A 237 7.17 -24.17 -3.25
N GLN A 238 6.07 -24.66 -2.67
CA GLN A 238 5.80 -26.09 -2.48
C GLN A 238 4.89 -26.67 -3.58
N THR A 239 4.29 -25.79 -4.40
CA THR A 239 3.47 -26.14 -5.58
C THR A 239 4.25 -25.94 -6.87
#